data_14be1396d8661edb375d2b6c2fb92e24
#
_entry.id   14be1396d8661edb375d2b6c2fb92e24
#
_cell.length_a   1.000
_cell.length_b   1.000
_cell.length_c   1.000
_cell.angle_alpha   90.00
_cell.angle_beta   90.00
_cell.angle_gamma   90.00
#
_symmetry.space_group_name_H-M   'P 1'
#
loop_
_entity.id
_entity.type
_entity.pdbx_description
1 polymer ?
#
loop_
_entity_poly.entity_id
_entity_poly.type
_entity_poly.pdbx_seq_one_letter_code
_entity_poly.pdbx_strand_id
1 'polypeptide(L)'
;MKKILCISDQIDPVIYSKDIKEKYGDVDFIISAGDLPIDYLDFVQTSLNKPLYFVFGSHHLKALTHYHPEMAEKTKDGEVNIFKKGNTKKSNQGIYIGFKSLKYENMIIAGVSGAKKHNDGKNQFTEKQMKRKLSKMIPALFFNKIKYGRYLDILVTHCPPLIEGEKEENKQESFECFTKFINFFKPKYLIHGQVHIYDPQQSRSTRYGETEIINAYSRHILELH
;
A
#
# COMPACT_ATOMS: atom_id res chain seq x y z
N MET A 1 2.45 -22.56 -4.07
CA MET A 1 1.51 -21.46 -4.33
C MET A 1 1.50 -20.58 -3.10
N LYS A 2 1.62 -19.26 -3.24
CA LYS A 2 1.62 -18.33 -2.08
C LYS A 2 0.30 -17.60 -2.03
N LYS A 3 -0.21 -17.40 -0.81
CA LYS A 3 -1.45 -16.67 -0.53
C LYS A 3 -1.16 -15.37 0.19
N ILE A 4 -1.72 -14.28 -0.30
CA ILE A 4 -1.57 -12.94 0.29
C ILE A 4 -2.94 -12.44 0.73
N LEU A 5 -3.06 -12.03 1.99
CA LEU A 5 -4.21 -11.27 2.44
C LEU A 5 -3.99 -9.78 2.10
N CYS A 6 -4.78 -9.26 1.17
CA CYS A 6 -4.79 -7.86 0.77
C CYS A 6 -5.96 -7.15 1.46
N ILE A 7 -5.70 -6.02 2.13
CA ILE A 7 -6.71 -5.23 2.87
C ILE A 7 -6.52 -3.74 2.60
N SER A 8 -7.62 -2.99 2.55
CA SER A 8 -7.59 -1.53 2.37
C SER A 8 -8.91 -0.87 2.75
N ASP A 9 -8.85 0.42 3.11
CA ASP A 9 -9.93 1.39 3.26
C ASP A 9 -10.98 1.09 4.34
N GLN A 10 -11.43 -0.14 4.46
CA GLN A 10 -12.49 -0.52 5.38
C GLN A 10 -12.03 -1.61 6.36
N ILE A 11 -12.32 -1.38 7.66
CA ILE A 11 -12.19 -2.44 8.68
C ILE A 11 -13.21 -3.52 8.36
N ASP A 12 -12.72 -4.69 7.97
CA ASP A 12 -13.58 -5.82 7.65
C ASP A 12 -13.95 -6.60 8.92
N PRO A 13 -15.25 -6.76 9.24
CA PRO A 13 -15.67 -7.44 10.47
C PRO A 13 -15.30 -8.93 10.49
N VAL A 14 -15.12 -9.55 9.33
CA VAL A 14 -14.70 -10.97 9.25
C VAL A 14 -13.21 -11.11 9.57
N ILE A 15 -12.40 -10.11 9.15
CA ILE A 15 -10.98 -10.04 9.52
C ILE A 15 -10.84 -9.60 10.98
N TYR A 16 -11.63 -8.60 11.42
CA TYR A 16 -11.58 -8.09 12.79
C TYR A 16 -12.42 -8.96 13.74
N SER A 17 -12.13 -10.26 13.75
CA SER A 17 -12.86 -11.24 14.55
C SER A 17 -11.93 -12.25 15.21
N LYS A 18 -12.45 -13.01 16.18
CA LYS A 18 -11.70 -14.09 16.85
C LYS A 18 -11.35 -15.24 15.87
N ASP A 19 -12.13 -15.40 14.83
CA ASP A 19 -12.01 -16.50 13.85
C ASP A 19 -11.01 -16.20 12.73
N ILE A 20 -10.34 -15.05 12.77
CA ILE A 20 -9.40 -14.63 11.72
C ILE A 20 -8.33 -15.71 11.44
N LYS A 21 -7.83 -16.36 12.49
CA LYS A 21 -6.78 -17.37 12.35
C LYS A 21 -7.29 -18.66 11.70
N GLU A 22 -8.52 -19.02 11.96
CA GLU A 22 -9.17 -20.18 11.33
C GLU A 22 -9.40 -19.93 9.84
N LYS A 23 -9.86 -18.72 9.48
CA LYS A 23 -10.22 -18.37 8.09
C LYS A 23 -9.04 -17.98 7.21
N TYR A 24 -8.00 -17.37 7.80
CA TYR A 24 -6.88 -16.76 7.05
C TYR A 24 -5.50 -17.16 7.58
N GLY A 25 -5.41 -18.15 8.47
CA GLY A 25 -4.12 -18.61 9.03
C GLY A 25 -3.17 -19.23 8.00
N ASP A 26 -3.69 -19.64 6.83
CA ASP A 26 -2.93 -20.22 5.73
C ASP A 26 -2.29 -19.21 4.78
N VAL A 27 -2.50 -17.88 4.99
CA VAL A 27 -1.82 -16.86 4.19
C VAL A 27 -0.33 -16.79 4.53
N ASP A 28 0.50 -16.46 3.56
CA ASP A 28 1.94 -16.34 3.75
C ASP A 28 2.34 -14.98 4.34
N PHE A 29 1.68 -13.91 3.89
CA PHE A 29 1.88 -12.55 4.38
C PHE A 29 0.67 -11.64 4.07
N ILE A 30 0.72 -10.42 4.58
CA ILE A 30 -0.35 -9.44 4.51
C ILE A 30 0.14 -8.19 3.79
N ILE A 31 -0.69 -7.63 2.91
CA ILE A 31 -0.49 -6.32 2.28
C ILE A 31 -1.65 -5.41 2.66
N SER A 32 -1.33 -4.22 3.19
CA SER A 32 -2.31 -3.15 3.35
C SER A 32 -2.05 -2.02 2.36
N ALA A 33 -3.04 -1.73 1.52
CA ALA A 33 -2.98 -0.69 0.50
C ALA A 33 -3.45 0.70 1.00
N GLY A 34 -3.52 0.90 2.31
CA GLY A 34 -3.74 2.22 2.93
C GLY A 34 -5.12 2.40 3.55
N ASP A 35 -5.30 3.55 4.17
CA ASP A 35 -6.52 4.06 4.83
C ASP A 35 -7.12 3.14 5.89
N LEU A 36 -6.26 2.41 6.59
CA LEU A 36 -6.60 1.57 7.73
C LEU A 36 -5.90 2.06 9.01
N PRO A 37 -6.57 2.01 10.19
CA PRO A 37 -5.96 2.32 11.47
C PRO A 37 -4.80 1.38 11.78
N ILE A 38 -3.73 1.90 12.37
CA ILE A 38 -2.56 1.08 12.78
C ILE A 38 -2.98 -0.01 13.78
N ASP A 39 -3.86 0.30 14.72
CA ASP A 39 -4.34 -0.68 15.70
C ASP A 39 -5.03 -1.89 15.02
N TYR A 40 -5.73 -1.65 13.92
CA TYR A 40 -6.29 -2.74 13.12
C TYR A 40 -5.21 -3.55 12.41
N LEU A 41 -4.20 -2.90 11.83
CA LEU A 41 -3.07 -3.59 11.21
C LEU A 41 -2.28 -4.42 12.23
N ASP A 42 -2.06 -3.89 13.42
CA ASP A 42 -1.40 -4.61 14.54
C ASP A 42 -2.22 -5.82 14.98
N PHE A 43 -3.55 -5.68 15.07
CA PHE A 43 -4.43 -6.80 15.36
C PHE A 43 -4.30 -7.90 14.30
N VAL A 44 -4.42 -7.57 13.02
CA VAL A 44 -4.35 -8.55 11.92
C VAL A 44 -3.01 -9.27 11.90
N GLN A 45 -1.92 -8.51 12.00
CA GLN A 45 -0.57 -9.06 12.02
C GLN A 45 -0.34 -10.00 13.20
N THR A 46 -0.73 -9.58 14.40
CA THR A 46 -0.52 -10.34 15.64
C THR A 46 -1.38 -11.61 15.66
N SER A 47 -2.65 -11.51 15.26
CA SER A 47 -3.57 -12.63 15.22
C SER A 47 -3.15 -13.72 14.24
N LEU A 48 -2.67 -13.33 13.07
CA LEU A 48 -2.19 -14.27 12.06
C LEU A 48 -0.74 -14.70 12.27
N ASN A 49 0.04 -13.91 13.02
CA ASN A 49 1.49 -14.07 13.19
C ASN A 49 2.22 -14.15 11.84
N LYS A 50 1.88 -13.23 10.91
CA LYS A 50 2.44 -13.16 9.55
C LYS A 50 3.05 -11.79 9.29
N PRO A 51 4.08 -11.69 8.41
CA PRO A 51 4.60 -10.40 7.98
C PRO A 51 3.52 -9.52 7.36
N LEU A 52 3.51 -8.24 7.71
CA LEU A 52 2.58 -7.25 7.15
C LEU A 52 3.38 -6.11 6.52
N TYR A 53 3.08 -5.81 5.26
CA TYR A 53 3.64 -4.69 4.49
C TYR A 53 2.54 -3.69 4.20
N PHE A 54 2.79 -2.39 4.43
CA PHE A 54 1.74 -1.41 4.26
C PHE A 54 2.23 -0.09 3.67
N VAL A 55 1.28 0.63 3.07
CA VAL A 55 1.41 2.03 2.68
C VAL A 55 0.33 2.85 3.38
N PHE A 56 0.49 4.18 3.42
CA PHE A 56 -0.57 5.09 3.85
C PHE A 56 -1.31 5.64 2.63
N GLY A 57 -2.62 5.85 2.77
CA GLY A 57 -3.41 6.69 1.88
C GLY A 57 -3.52 8.11 2.40
N SER A 58 -4.73 8.68 2.44
CA SER A 58 -5.01 10.04 2.92
C SER A 58 -5.67 10.09 4.30
N HIS A 59 -6.12 8.96 4.82
CA HIS A 59 -6.77 8.84 6.12
C HIS A 59 -5.92 8.05 7.13
N HIS A 60 -6.34 8.06 8.39
CA HIS A 60 -5.66 7.33 9.48
C HIS A 60 -4.15 7.64 9.61
N LEU A 61 -3.78 8.89 9.41
CA LEU A 61 -2.39 9.35 9.31
C LEU A 61 -1.70 9.64 10.66
N LYS A 62 -2.28 9.26 11.81
CA LYS A 62 -1.70 9.50 13.14
C LYS A 62 -0.25 9.00 13.26
N ALA A 63 0.04 7.85 12.67
CA ALA A 63 1.39 7.27 12.68
C ALA A 63 2.30 7.77 11.54
N LEU A 64 1.78 8.53 10.58
CA LEU A 64 2.56 8.94 9.40
C LEU A 64 3.82 9.73 9.78
N THR A 65 3.74 10.61 10.77
CA THR A 65 4.87 11.44 11.23
C THR A 65 5.99 10.61 11.86
N HIS A 66 5.70 9.40 12.34
CA HIS A 66 6.73 8.47 12.82
C HIS A 66 7.62 7.98 11.68
N TYR A 67 7.06 7.81 10.49
CA TYR A 67 7.76 7.35 9.28
C TYR A 67 8.26 8.51 8.41
N HIS A 68 7.64 9.68 8.55
CA HIS A 68 7.90 10.92 7.82
C HIS A 68 7.99 12.10 8.78
N PRO A 69 9.10 12.24 9.57
CA PRO A 69 9.27 13.33 10.53
C PRO A 69 9.18 14.72 9.88
N GLU A 70 9.53 14.82 8.60
CA GLU A 70 9.42 16.05 7.82
C GLU A 70 7.98 16.56 7.62
N MET A 71 6.98 15.70 7.84
CA MET A 71 5.56 16.04 7.78
C MET A 71 4.97 16.42 9.14
N ALA A 72 5.77 16.38 10.23
CA ALA A 72 5.34 16.84 11.53
C ALA A 72 5.06 18.37 11.50
N GLU A 73 3.96 18.78 12.12
CA GLU A 73 3.69 20.20 12.30
C GLU A 73 4.71 20.78 13.26
N LYS A 74 5.34 21.89 12.87
CA LYS A 74 6.13 22.68 13.79
C LYS A 74 5.18 23.38 14.74
N THR A 75 5.31 23.12 16.03
CA THR A 75 4.63 23.92 17.05
C THR A 75 5.10 25.37 16.95
N LYS A 76 4.28 26.34 17.42
CA LYS A 76 4.63 27.77 17.41
C LYS A 76 5.96 28.05 18.12
N ASP A 77 6.40 27.17 19.00
CA ASP A 77 7.65 27.28 19.78
C ASP A 77 8.85 26.57 19.11
N GLY A 78 8.72 26.14 17.84
CA GLY A 78 9.81 25.50 17.09
C GLY A 78 10.15 24.07 17.51
N GLU A 79 9.51 23.54 18.54
CA GLU A 79 9.64 22.13 18.91
C GLU A 79 8.87 21.26 17.93
N VAL A 80 9.56 20.36 17.29
CA VAL A 80 8.92 19.29 16.52
C VAL A 80 8.23 18.37 17.54
N ASN A 81 6.90 18.28 17.54
CA ASN A 81 6.16 17.30 18.31
C ASN A 81 6.47 15.90 17.74
N ILE A 82 7.68 15.46 17.99
CA ILE A 82 8.02 14.04 17.93
C ILE A 82 7.36 13.49 19.17
N PHE A 83 6.31 12.68 19.01
CA PHE A 83 5.81 11.88 20.12
C PHE A 83 7.04 11.30 20.80
N LYS A 84 7.29 11.73 22.05
CA LYS A 84 8.40 11.25 22.87
C LYS A 84 8.51 9.76 22.62
N LYS A 85 9.70 9.31 22.28
CA LYS A 85 10.09 7.93 22.21
C LYS A 85 9.69 7.23 23.52
N GLY A 86 8.38 7.02 23.66
CA GLY A 86 7.87 6.13 24.70
C GLY A 86 8.51 4.79 24.38
N ASN A 87 9.00 4.10 25.38
CA ASN A 87 9.45 2.73 25.33
C ASN A 87 8.36 1.85 24.68
N THR A 88 8.19 1.98 23.37
CA THR A 88 7.46 1.00 22.60
C THR A 88 8.41 -0.20 22.57
N LYS A 89 8.12 -1.18 23.45
CA LYS A 89 8.47 -2.58 23.18
C LYS A 89 8.41 -2.72 21.67
N LYS A 90 9.42 -3.36 21.06
CA LYS A 90 9.34 -3.76 19.64
C LYS A 90 8.02 -4.48 19.44
N SER A 91 6.95 -3.71 19.20
CA SER A 91 5.70 -4.25 18.72
C SER A 91 6.05 -4.83 17.35
N ASN A 92 5.52 -5.96 17.01
CA ASN A 92 5.61 -6.57 15.68
C ASN A 92 4.83 -5.70 14.68
N GLN A 93 5.13 -4.38 14.65
CA GLN A 93 4.47 -3.42 13.79
C GLN A 93 4.77 -3.78 12.35
N GLY A 94 3.76 -3.67 11.51
CA GLY A 94 3.88 -3.87 10.08
C GLY A 94 5.04 -3.06 9.48
N ILE A 95 5.59 -3.53 8.39
CA ILE A 95 6.71 -2.89 7.71
C ILE A 95 6.16 -1.84 6.75
N TYR A 96 6.40 -0.56 7.04
CA TYR A 96 6.07 0.54 6.13
C TYR A 96 6.97 0.52 4.90
N ILE A 97 6.35 0.41 3.72
CA ILE A 97 7.04 0.30 2.43
C ILE A 97 6.85 1.52 1.51
N GLY A 98 6.22 2.61 1.98
CA GLY A 98 5.98 3.81 1.16
C GLY A 98 7.27 4.39 0.58
N PHE A 99 7.32 4.50 -0.75
CA PHE A 99 8.48 4.94 -1.55
C PHE A 99 9.76 4.12 -1.36
N LYS A 100 9.59 2.82 -1.06
CA LYS A 100 10.69 1.87 -0.86
C LYS A 100 10.43 0.59 -1.65
N SER A 101 11.50 -0.16 -1.89
CA SER A 101 11.41 -1.55 -2.34
C SER A 101 12.18 -2.45 -1.39
N LEU A 102 11.67 -3.64 -1.17
CA LEU A 102 12.32 -4.66 -0.36
C LEU A 102 12.16 -6.04 -1.00
N LYS A 103 13.04 -6.93 -0.64
CA LYS A 103 12.91 -8.34 -1.00
C LYS A 103 12.36 -9.12 0.18
N TYR A 104 11.26 -9.85 -0.06
CA TYR A 104 10.71 -10.84 0.85
C TYR A 104 10.76 -12.21 0.18
N GLU A 105 11.56 -13.11 0.72
CA GLU A 105 11.89 -14.39 0.10
C GLU A 105 12.33 -14.23 -1.37
N ASN A 106 11.55 -14.76 -2.32
CA ASN A 106 11.83 -14.65 -3.76
C ASN A 106 11.03 -13.52 -4.44
N MET A 107 10.35 -12.66 -3.68
CA MET A 107 9.55 -11.56 -4.24
C MET A 107 10.18 -10.21 -3.93
N ILE A 108 10.09 -9.29 -4.88
CA ILE A 108 10.47 -7.89 -4.71
C ILE A 108 9.17 -7.09 -4.63
N ILE A 109 8.91 -6.52 -3.44
CA ILE A 109 7.72 -5.72 -3.16
C ILE A 109 8.14 -4.25 -3.11
N ALA A 110 7.45 -3.39 -3.83
CA ALA A 110 7.62 -1.95 -3.75
C ALA A 110 6.32 -1.28 -3.34
N GLY A 111 6.39 -0.21 -2.56
CA GLY A 111 5.21 0.52 -2.10
C GLY A 111 5.26 1.99 -2.46
N VAL A 112 4.10 2.57 -2.74
CA VAL A 112 3.90 4.00 -2.99
C VAL A 112 2.78 4.51 -2.11
N SER A 113 3.11 5.44 -1.22
CA SER A 113 2.18 5.99 -0.22
C SER A 113 1.53 7.27 -0.71
N GLY A 114 0.29 7.50 -0.31
CA GLY A 114 -0.43 8.74 -0.54
C GLY A 114 -1.51 8.68 -1.60
N ALA A 115 -2.39 9.70 -1.53
CA ALA A 115 -3.54 9.86 -2.41
C ALA A 115 -3.38 11.03 -3.39
N LYS A 116 -4.27 11.11 -4.37
CA LYS A 116 -4.37 12.26 -5.26
C LYS A 116 -4.86 13.49 -4.51
N LYS A 117 -4.33 14.65 -4.85
CA LYS A 117 -4.61 15.88 -4.13
C LYS A 117 -6.01 16.39 -4.49
N HIS A 118 -6.89 16.41 -3.48
CA HIS A 118 -8.23 17.03 -3.55
C HIS A 118 -8.31 18.29 -2.69
N ASN A 119 -7.52 18.35 -1.61
CA ASN A 119 -7.48 19.47 -0.67
C ASN A 119 -6.05 19.64 -0.13
N ASP A 120 -5.86 20.44 0.91
CA ASP A 120 -4.54 20.62 1.54
C ASP A 120 -4.26 19.58 2.65
N GLY A 121 -4.90 18.42 2.56
CA GLY A 121 -4.67 17.29 3.49
C GLY A 121 -3.26 16.73 3.39
N LYS A 122 -2.83 16.08 4.48
CA LYS A 122 -1.54 15.39 4.52
C LYS A 122 -1.52 14.17 3.61
N ASN A 123 -0.33 13.82 3.13
CA ASN A 123 -0.07 12.66 2.27
C ASN A 123 -0.87 12.66 0.95
N GLN A 124 -1.24 13.84 0.47
CA GLN A 124 -1.89 14.04 -0.83
C GLN A 124 -0.93 14.71 -1.80
N PHE A 125 -0.91 14.24 -3.04
CA PHE A 125 0.07 14.68 -4.04
C PHE A 125 -0.59 15.00 -5.37
N THR A 126 -0.10 16.06 -6.02
CA THR A 126 -0.38 16.29 -7.43
C THR A 126 0.34 15.24 -8.29
N GLU A 127 -0.09 15.09 -9.55
CA GLU A 127 0.56 14.22 -10.54
C GLU A 127 2.09 14.47 -10.62
N LYS A 128 2.49 15.74 -10.69
CA LYS A 128 3.90 16.17 -10.76
C LYS A 128 4.68 15.77 -9.50
N GLN A 129 4.07 15.94 -8.33
CA GLN A 129 4.70 15.57 -7.05
C GLN A 129 4.86 14.06 -6.93
N MET A 130 3.83 13.29 -7.30
CA MET A 130 3.89 11.83 -7.28
C MET A 130 4.94 11.30 -8.26
N LYS A 131 4.97 11.83 -9.49
CA LYS A 131 6.01 11.49 -10.48
C LYS A 131 7.43 11.74 -9.93
N ARG A 132 7.65 12.86 -9.23
CA ARG A 132 8.95 13.17 -8.59
C ARG A 132 9.29 12.19 -7.47
N LYS A 133 8.29 11.71 -6.71
CA LYS A 133 8.51 10.70 -5.66
C LYS A 133 8.84 9.33 -6.27
N LEU A 134 8.12 8.91 -7.32
CA LEU A 134 8.42 7.69 -8.06
C LEU A 134 9.82 7.70 -8.65
N SER A 135 10.28 8.83 -9.22
CA SER A 135 11.62 8.92 -9.80
C SER A 135 12.74 8.65 -8.80
N LYS A 136 12.52 8.90 -7.51
CA LYS A 136 13.50 8.58 -6.46
C LYS A 136 13.62 7.07 -6.18
N MET A 137 12.63 6.28 -6.57
CA MET A 137 12.66 4.82 -6.42
C MET A 137 13.43 4.14 -7.56
N ILE A 138 13.58 4.81 -8.71
CA ILE A 138 14.18 4.25 -9.92
C ILE A 138 15.56 3.62 -9.69
N PRO A 139 16.52 4.28 -9.00
CA PRO A 139 17.83 3.69 -8.77
C PRO A 139 17.78 2.35 -8.05
N ALA A 140 16.91 2.23 -7.03
CA ALA A 140 16.74 0.98 -6.29
C ALA A 140 16.14 -0.14 -7.17
N LEU A 141 15.21 0.21 -8.06
CA LEU A 141 14.61 -0.76 -8.99
C LEU A 141 15.63 -1.25 -10.04
N PHE A 142 16.47 -0.36 -10.56
CA PHE A 142 17.55 -0.77 -11.45
C PHE A 142 18.58 -1.64 -10.73
N PHE A 143 18.92 -1.34 -9.48
CA PHE A 143 19.75 -2.21 -8.66
C PHE A 143 19.12 -3.61 -8.50
N ASN A 144 17.80 -3.68 -8.27
CA ASN A 144 17.09 -4.95 -8.21
C ASN A 144 17.21 -5.71 -9.55
N LYS A 145 17.07 -5.00 -10.69
CA LYS A 145 17.22 -5.61 -12.03
C LYS A 145 18.60 -6.23 -12.22
N ILE A 146 19.64 -5.53 -11.81
CA ILE A 146 21.02 -6.03 -11.90
C ILE A 146 21.21 -7.24 -10.96
N LYS A 147 20.72 -7.15 -9.72
CA LYS A 147 20.98 -8.16 -8.69
C LYS A 147 20.08 -9.39 -8.79
N TYR A 148 18.83 -9.21 -9.21
CA TYR A 148 17.79 -10.26 -9.17
C TYR A 148 17.16 -10.57 -10.54
N GLY A 149 17.63 -9.92 -11.61
CA GLY A 149 17.12 -10.13 -12.98
C GLY A 149 15.78 -9.44 -13.29
N ARG A 150 15.14 -8.77 -12.31
CA ARG A 150 13.84 -8.08 -12.47
C ARG A 150 13.74 -6.87 -11.55
N TYR A 151 12.89 -5.92 -11.90
CA TYR A 151 12.73 -4.66 -11.16
C TYR A 151 11.95 -4.86 -9.85
N LEU A 152 10.74 -5.43 -9.95
CA LEU A 152 9.84 -5.75 -8.85
C LEU A 152 8.81 -6.78 -9.31
N ASP A 153 8.19 -7.47 -8.38
CA ASP A 153 7.11 -8.43 -8.61
C ASP A 153 5.74 -7.84 -8.23
N ILE A 154 5.68 -7.11 -7.11
CA ILE A 154 4.46 -6.53 -6.58
C ILE A 154 4.68 -5.02 -6.37
N LEU A 155 3.77 -4.21 -6.91
CA LEU A 155 3.64 -2.78 -6.59
C LEU A 155 2.41 -2.58 -5.71
N VAL A 156 2.59 -1.97 -4.55
CA VAL A 156 1.49 -1.61 -3.64
C VAL A 156 1.30 -0.10 -3.70
N THR A 157 0.11 0.35 -4.05
CA THR A 157 -0.25 1.78 -4.07
C THR A 157 -1.54 1.98 -3.29
N HIS A 158 -1.83 3.21 -2.84
CA HIS A 158 -3.16 3.48 -2.33
C HIS A 158 -4.12 3.82 -3.48
N CYS A 159 -3.76 4.77 -4.33
CA CYS A 159 -4.54 5.09 -5.52
C CYS A 159 -4.30 4.10 -6.67
N PRO A 160 -5.29 3.88 -7.54
CA PRO A 160 -5.13 3.09 -8.75
C PRO A 160 -4.30 3.82 -9.83
N PRO A 161 -3.78 3.09 -10.83
CA PRO A 161 -3.29 3.68 -12.06
C PRO A 161 -4.47 4.17 -12.91
N LEU A 162 -4.27 5.21 -13.71
CA LEU A 162 -5.26 5.68 -14.68
C LEU A 162 -5.29 4.74 -15.88
N ILE A 163 -6.41 4.04 -16.09
CA ILE A 163 -6.60 3.11 -17.21
C ILE A 163 -7.71 3.64 -18.12
N GLU A 164 -7.56 3.44 -19.43
CA GLU A 164 -8.60 3.76 -20.39
C GLU A 164 -9.84 2.88 -20.17
N GLY A 165 -11.02 3.49 -20.25
CA GLY A 165 -12.30 2.79 -20.05
C GLY A 165 -12.81 2.79 -18.61
N GLU A 166 -12.07 3.33 -17.64
CA GLU A 166 -12.56 3.49 -16.27
C GLU A 166 -13.64 4.58 -16.16
N LYS A 167 -14.50 4.43 -15.12
CA LYS A 167 -15.51 5.43 -14.78
C LYS A 167 -14.85 6.77 -14.44
N GLU A 168 -15.49 7.88 -14.77
CA GLU A 168 -14.95 9.24 -14.51
C GLU A 168 -14.60 9.47 -13.03
N GLU A 169 -15.40 8.93 -12.12
CA GLU A 169 -15.16 9.00 -10.67
C GLU A 169 -13.80 8.37 -10.30
N ASN A 170 -13.50 7.21 -10.85
CA ASN A 170 -12.22 6.51 -10.60
C ASN A 170 -11.03 7.25 -11.21
N LYS A 171 -11.23 7.91 -12.36
CA LYS A 171 -10.17 8.70 -13.00
C LYS A 171 -9.69 9.87 -12.15
N GLN A 172 -10.60 10.47 -11.38
CA GLN A 172 -10.24 11.56 -10.46
C GLN A 172 -9.33 11.08 -9.33
N GLU A 173 -9.46 9.84 -8.90
CA GLU A 173 -8.66 9.21 -7.86
C GLU A 173 -7.36 8.56 -8.36
N SER A 174 -7.22 8.43 -9.69
CA SER A 174 -6.14 7.67 -10.33
C SER A 174 -4.94 8.55 -10.68
N PHE A 175 -3.75 7.95 -10.72
CA PHE A 175 -2.52 8.59 -11.19
C PHE A 175 -2.09 8.06 -12.57
N GLU A 176 -1.90 8.97 -13.54
CA GLU A 176 -1.35 8.63 -14.85
C GLU A 176 0.12 8.14 -14.76
N CYS A 177 0.89 8.70 -13.83
CA CYS A 177 2.28 8.28 -13.65
C CYS A 177 2.40 6.84 -13.13
N PHE A 178 1.37 6.28 -12.51
CA PHE A 178 1.35 4.85 -12.13
C PHE A 178 1.20 3.98 -13.37
N THR A 179 0.37 4.36 -14.33
CA THR A 179 0.22 3.66 -15.62
C THR A 179 1.55 3.63 -16.38
N LYS A 180 2.22 4.77 -16.46
CA LYS A 180 3.56 4.87 -17.09
C LYS A 180 4.59 4.02 -16.34
N PHE A 181 4.51 3.98 -15.00
CA PHE A 181 5.40 3.21 -14.17
C PHE A 181 5.22 1.69 -14.38
N ILE A 182 3.98 1.18 -14.37
CA ILE A 182 3.73 -0.25 -14.60
C ILE A 182 4.07 -0.69 -16.02
N ASN A 183 3.87 0.18 -17.02
CA ASN A 183 4.28 -0.10 -18.40
C ASN A 183 5.79 -0.28 -18.55
N PHE A 184 6.58 0.48 -17.79
CA PHE A 184 8.04 0.42 -17.87
C PHE A 184 8.62 -0.70 -17.00
N PHE A 185 8.20 -0.79 -15.72
CA PHE A 185 8.78 -1.72 -14.75
C PHE A 185 8.12 -3.09 -14.72
N LYS A 186 6.92 -3.22 -15.29
CA LYS A 186 6.17 -4.46 -15.51
C LYS A 186 6.08 -5.33 -14.26
N PRO A 187 5.56 -4.81 -13.12
CA PRO A 187 5.24 -5.68 -11.99
C PRO A 187 4.23 -6.74 -12.41
N LYS A 188 4.32 -7.93 -11.83
CA LYS A 188 3.32 -8.97 -12.08
C LYS A 188 1.96 -8.57 -11.48
N TYR A 189 1.98 -7.92 -10.32
CA TYR A 189 0.79 -7.45 -9.61
C TYR A 189 0.92 -5.98 -9.21
N LEU A 190 -0.17 -5.22 -9.34
CA LEU A 190 -0.38 -3.94 -8.67
C LEU A 190 -1.57 -4.09 -7.73
N ILE A 191 -1.36 -3.83 -6.43
CA ILE A 191 -2.40 -3.93 -5.40
C ILE A 191 -2.71 -2.51 -4.93
N HIS A 192 -3.99 -2.10 -5.02
CA HIS A 192 -4.41 -0.76 -4.61
C HIS A 192 -5.68 -0.77 -3.75
N GLY A 193 -5.97 0.35 -3.12
CA GLY A 193 -7.19 0.68 -2.40
C GLY A 193 -7.97 1.80 -3.09
N GLN A 194 -8.44 2.79 -2.32
CA GLN A 194 -9.11 4.04 -2.70
C GLN A 194 -10.47 3.85 -3.39
N VAL A 195 -10.60 2.91 -4.33
CA VAL A 195 -11.85 2.67 -5.06
C VAL A 195 -12.71 1.68 -4.29
N HIS A 196 -13.84 2.17 -3.80
CA HIS A 196 -14.76 1.35 -3.01
C HIS A 196 -15.59 0.43 -3.90
N ILE A 197 -15.70 -0.82 -3.52
CA ILE A 197 -16.50 -1.84 -4.21
C ILE A 197 -17.68 -2.18 -3.30
N TYR A 198 -18.86 -1.78 -3.72
CA TYR A 198 -20.12 -2.03 -2.99
C TYR A 198 -20.86 -3.25 -3.52
N ASP A 199 -20.64 -3.62 -4.79
CA ASP A 199 -21.23 -4.80 -5.40
C ASP A 199 -20.29 -6.01 -5.23
N PRO A 200 -20.68 -7.05 -4.51
CA PRO A 200 -19.88 -8.27 -4.35
C PRO A 200 -19.56 -8.99 -5.66
N GLN A 201 -20.34 -8.77 -6.72
CA GLN A 201 -20.12 -9.36 -8.04
C GLN A 201 -19.18 -8.55 -8.91
N GLN A 202 -18.83 -7.33 -8.53
CA GLN A 202 -17.88 -6.51 -9.26
C GLN A 202 -16.49 -7.17 -9.22
N SER A 203 -15.88 -7.31 -10.42
CA SER A 203 -14.50 -7.81 -10.51
C SER A 203 -13.55 -6.92 -9.73
N ARG A 204 -12.70 -7.54 -8.93
CA ARG A 204 -11.62 -6.88 -8.18
C ARG A 204 -10.31 -6.85 -8.94
N SER A 205 -10.22 -7.57 -10.03
CA SER A 205 -9.00 -7.72 -10.83
C SER A 205 -9.25 -7.25 -12.26
N THR A 206 -8.28 -6.51 -12.79
CA THR A 206 -8.24 -6.05 -14.18
C THR A 206 -6.83 -6.23 -14.70
N ARG A 207 -6.69 -6.75 -15.92
CA ARG A 207 -5.38 -6.92 -16.54
C ARG A 207 -5.03 -5.72 -17.40
N TYR A 208 -3.84 -5.16 -17.18
CA TYR A 208 -3.28 -4.09 -17.99
C TYR A 208 -1.86 -4.47 -18.44
N GLY A 209 -1.70 -4.78 -19.72
CA GLY A 209 -0.46 -5.33 -20.27
C GLY A 209 -0.04 -6.63 -19.56
N GLU A 210 1.15 -6.64 -18.96
CA GLU A 210 1.67 -7.78 -18.21
C GLU A 210 1.27 -7.75 -16.73
N THR A 211 0.68 -6.64 -16.25
CA THR A 211 0.34 -6.42 -14.84
C THR A 211 -1.11 -6.79 -14.56
N GLU A 212 -1.35 -7.57 -13.53
CA GLU A 212 -2.67 -7.75 -12.94
C GLU A 212 -2.88 -6.70 -11.85
N ILE A 213 -3.93 -5.88 -12.00
CA ILE A 213 -4.29 -4.79 -11.10
C ILE A 213 -5.41 -5.27 -10.20
N ILE A 214 -5.21 -5.18 -8.89
CA ILE A 214 -6.09 -5.78 -7.87
C ILE A 214 -6.55 -4.70 -6.91
N ASN A 215 -7.86 -4.57 -6.76
CA ASN A 215 -8.47 -3.73 -5.75
C ASN A 215 -8.61 -4.50 -4.42
N ALA A 216 -7.92 -4.02 -3.39
CA ALA A 216 -7.86 -4.62 -2.06
C ALA A 216 -8.97 -4.12 -1.11
N TYR A 217 -9.95 -3.36 -1.59
CA TYR A 217 -11.01 -2.79 -0.75
C TYR A 217 -11.62 -3.82 0.21
N SER A 218 -11.71 -3.47 1.49
CA SER A 218 -12.12 -4.36 2.58
C SER A 218 -11.12 -5.52 2.73
N ARG A 219 -11.27 -6.59 1.94
CA ARG A 219 -10.34 -7.73 1.88
C ARG A 219 -10.35 -8.42 0.52
N HIS A 220 -9.23 -8.99 0.16
CA HIS A 220 -9.06 -9.87 -1.00
C HIS A 220 -7.95 -10.89 -0.74
N ILE A 221 -8.15 -12.13 -1.16
CA ILE A 221 -7.09 -13.15 -1.15
C ILE A 221 -6.50 -13.25 -2.55
N LEU A 222 -5.22 -12.94 -2.66
CA LEU A 222 -4.45 -13.11 -3.88
C LEU A 222 -3.64 -14.40 -3.81
N GLU A 223 -3.88 -15.31 -4.74
CA GLU A 223 -3.08 -16.52 -4.92
C GLU A 223 -2.06 -16.31 -6.04
N LEU A 224 -0.77 -16.44 -5.69
CA LEU A 224 0.32 -16.27 -6.66
C LEU A 224 0.58 -17.58 -7.40
N HIS A 225 0.55 -17.50 -8.72
CA HIS A 225 0.87 -18.60 -9.63
C HIS A 225 2.29 -18.52 -10.17
#